data_f5695127d60131efb5794f8cef26fe69
#
_entry.id   f5695127d60131efb5794f8cef26fe69
#
_cell.length_a   1.000
_cell.length_b   1.000
_cell.length_c   1.000
_cell.angle_alpha   90.00
_cell.angle_beta   90.00
_cell.angle_gamma   90.00
#
_symmetry.space_group_name_H-M   'P 1'
#
loop_
_entity.id
_entity.type
_entity.pdbx_description
1 polymer ?
#
loop_
_entity_poly.entity_id
_entity_poly.type
_entity_poly.pdbx_seq_one_letter_code
_entity_poly.pdbx_strand_id
1 'polypeptide(L)'
;MLLKLHSDGFIITKTGLERIRRDLGLWRRQDPEQISESLRELRRFFENESEQSTKLKDFGRTYLYAKVRRAGLVLSRRALYEGFREFYPGSITERWNTMRYRRGGWTAPGPDFMWSLDAYDKLKAWGFEIYASIDVYSRFITWFYIGISANTSRSVVAQYLHVLSERQTMPNIIRSDRGRETILMAGAHFYLSKERVRVRDSIRQDVRFQDCWAYGKSTNNQKIESWWLRLSRRRAKFWREYFSEITGLTYFSDDSVPDRIAMLYIFMPILREEFADFVHMWNVHYIRKQRNRPHVVPGQPWNLYFQPEARQVRSWAEVIPQGRLDMLQNIFAKDHIDLDAYLPEHTIAICDRILQSRQDHPQDPVERPHLSTYLFLRQHLQQYIINQESPALELLRTPT
;
A
#
# COMPACT_ATOMS: atom_id res chain seq x y z
N MET A 1 24.36 -0.61 3.96
CA MET A 1 24.89 0.72 3.55
C MET A 1 26.21 0.59 2.81
N LEU A 2 27.29 0.05 3.40
CA LEU A 2 28.60 -0.03 2.72
C LEU A 2 28.54 -0.78 1.38
N LEU A 3 27.91 -1.97 1.34
CA LEU A 3 27.70 -2.74 0.11
C LEU A 3 26.89 -1.96 -0.94
N LYS A 4 25.90 -1.19 -0.53
CA LYS A 4 25.13 -0.35 -1.45
C LYS A 4 25.96 0.78 -2.03
N LEU A 5 26.75 1.46 -1.19
CA LEU A 5 27.66 2.50 -1.68
C LEU A 5 28.69 1.95 -2.67
N HIS A 6 29.22 0.74 -2.40
CA HIS A 6 30.14 0.09 -3.36
C HIS A 6 29.45 -0.26 -4.66
N SER A 7 28.19 -0.76 -4.62
CA SER A 7 27.41 -1.04 -5.84
C SER A 7 27.05 0.22 -6.64
N ASP A 8 26.94 1.36 -5.95
CA ASP A 8 26.69 2.67 -6.55
C ASP A 8 28.00 3.36 -7.01
N GLY A 9 29.15 2.66 -6.97
CA GLY A 9 30.44 3.13 -7.47
C GLY A 9 31.27 3.94 -6.47
N PHE A 10 30.83 4.09 -5.20
CA PHE A 10 31.60 4.81 -4.19
C PHE A 10 32.69 3.93 -3.57
N ILE A 11 33.93 4.29 -3.72
CA ILE A 11 35.07 3.61 -3.07
C ILE A 11 35.26 4.19 -1.68
N ILE A 12 34.65 3.55 -0.67
CA ILE A 12 34.71 3.97 0.73
C ILE A 12 34.98 2.79 1.66
N THR A 13 35.86 2.99 2.65
CA THR A 13 36.12 2.02 3.71
C THR A 13 35.04 2.11 4.80
N LYS A 14 34.93 1.06 5.63
CA LYS A 14 34.05 1.08 6.79
C LYS A 14 34.37 2.25 7.73
N THR A 15 35.63 2.49 8.00
CA THR A 15 36.13 3.60 8.84
C THR A 15 35.83 4.96 8.22
N GLY A 16 36.01 5.10 6.90
CA GLY A 16 35.66 6.29 6.16
C GLY A 16 34.16 6.61 6.23
N LEU A 17 33.31 5.58 6.07
CA LEU A 17 31.87 5.72 6.22
C LEU A 17 31.47 6.10 7.66
N GLU A 18 32.12 5.55 8.68
CA GLU A 18 31.87 5.90 10.07
C GLU A 18 32.27 7.35 10.39
N ARG A 19 33.36 7.85 9.79
CA ARG A 19 33.77 9.25 9.92
C ARG A 19 32.75 10.18 9.27
N ILE A 20 32.39 9.96 8.01
CA ILE A 20 31.36 10.76 7.31
C ILE A 20 30.03 10.78 8.10
N ARG A 21 29.61 9.65 8.63
CA ARG A 21 28.40 9.59 9.45
C ARG A 21 28.51 10.44 10.71
N ARG A 22 29.68 10.51 11.31
CA ARG A 22 29.95 11.37 12.46
C ARG A 22 29.86 12.83 12.09
N ASP A 23 30.53 13.20 11.01
CA ASP A 23 30.58 14.59 10.53
C ASP A 23 29.19 15.12 10.11
N LEU A 24 28.31 14.21 9.64
CA LEU A 24 26.91 14.50 9.31
C LEU A 24 25.96 14.35 10.51
N GLY A 25 26.45 14.14 11.73
CA GLY A 25 25.58 13.94 12.91
C GLY A 25 24.78 12.65 12.91
N LEU A 26 25.09 11.68 12.03
CA LEU A 26 24.38 10.40 11.89
C LEU A 26 24.93 9.34 12.86
N TRP A 27 24.81 9.59 14.16
CA TRP A 27 25.38 8.76 15.20
C TRP A 27 24.63 7.40 15.36
N ARG A 28 25.40 6.35 15.65
CA ARG A 28 24.84 5.06 16.06
C ARG A 28 24.51 5.01 17.55
N ARG A 29 25.23 5.78 18.36
CA ARG A 29 25.02 5.89 19.81
C ARG A 29 24.75 7.36 20.12
N GLN A 30 23.75 7.60 20.89
CA GLN A 30 23.43 8.92 21.45
C GLN A 30 24.01 9.01 22.86
N ASP A 31 24.34 10.21 23.28
CA ASP A 31 24.67 10.46 24.67
C ASP A 31 23.41 10.40 25.57
N PRO A 32 23.55 10.38 26.91
CA PRO A 32 22.40 10.28 27.82
C PRO A 32 21.38 11.41 27.68
N GLU A 33 21.81 12.64 27.37
CA GLU A 33 20.92 13.77 27.21
C GLU A 33 20.10 13.66 25.93
N GLN A 34 20.74 13.29 24.82
CA GLN A 34 20.08 13.00 23.55
C GLN A 34 19.09 11.83 23.66
N ILE A 35 19.42 10.79 24.44
CA ILE A 35 18.50 9.68 24.71
C ILE A 35 17.27 10.19 25.49
N SER A 36 17.47 11.01 26.50
CA SER A 36 16.38 11.55 27.32
C SER A 36 15.45 12.44 26.51
N GLU A 37 16.01 13.28 25.63
CA GLU A 37 15.20 14.10 24.69
C GLU A 37 14.44 13.23 23.71
N SER A 38 15.10 12.27 23.07
CA SER A 38 14.45 11.33 22.13
C SER A 38 13.35 10.49 22.78
N LEU A 39 13.44 10.20 24.08
CA LEU A 39 12.37 9.50 24.83
C LEU A 39 11.17 10.44 25.09
N ARG A 40 11.39 11.73 25.34
CA ARG A 40 10.31 12.73 25.47
C ARG A 40 9.59 12.92 24.13
N GLU A 41 10.36 13.03 23.04
CA GLU A 41 9.81 13.08 21.69
C GLU A 41 9.04 11.81 21.31
N LEU A 42 9.53 10.64 21.73
CA LEU A 42 8.83 9.37 21.53
C LEU A 42 7.49 9.33 22.24
N ARG A 43 7.40 9.88 23.46
CA ARG A 43 6.14 9.98 24.21
C ARG A 43 5.14 10.86 23.48
N ARG A 44 5.55 12.06 23.06
CA ARG A 44 4.74 12.97 22.23
C ARG A 44 4.29 12.30 20.92
N PHE A 45 5.19 11.58 20.29
CA PHE A 45 4.86 10.82 19.09
C PHE A 45 3.77 9.77 19.34
N PHE A 46 3.81 9.03 20.45
CA PHE A 46 2.77 8.07 20.80
C PHE A 46 1.44 8.75 21.14
N GLU A 47 1.48 9.88 21.82
CA GLU A 47 0.30 10.69 22.12
C GLU A 47 -0.36 11.18 20.83
N ASN A 48 0.36 11.84 19.95
CA ASN A 48 -0.14 12.31 18.65
C ASN A 48 -0.68 11.20 17.77
N GLU A 49 0.02 10.06 17.68
CA GLU A 49 -0.42 8.91 16.88
C GLU A 49 -1.65 8.21 17.49
N SER A 50 -1.84 8.28 18.79
CA SER A 50 -3.06 7.77 19.42
C SER A 50 -4.25 8.68 19.15
N GLU A 51 -4.03 10.00 19.05
CA GLU A 51 -5.03 10.98 18.66
C GLU A 51 -5.44 10.87 17.19
N GLN A 52 -4.54 10.42 16.31
CA GLN A 52 -4.80 10.20 14.89
C GLN A 52 -5.38 8.81 14.55
N SER A 53 -6.07 8.16 15.48
CA SER A 53 -6.66 6.82 15.30
C SER A 53 -5.69 5.69 14.94
N THR A 54 -4.41 5.95 14.93
CA THR A 54 -3.39 4.95 14.59
C THR A 54 -3.23 3.94 15.72
N LYS A 55 -3.75 2.73 15.55
CA LYS A 55 -3.60 1.66 16.56
C LYS A 55 -2.17 1.13 16.61
N LEU A 56 -1.22 1.96 17.05
CA LEU A 56 0.19 1.59 17.21
C LEU A 56 0.37 0.34 18.08
N LYS A 57 -0.55 0.08 19.02
CA LYS A 57 -0.56 -1.13 19.85
C LYS A 57 -0.55 -2.43 19.04
N ASP A 58 -1.07 -2.40 17.81
CA ASP A 58 -1.14 -3.56 16.93
C ASP A 58 0.14 -3.76 16.09
N PHE A 59 1.09 -2.82 16.17
CA PHE A 59 2.33 -2.89 15.40
C PHE A 59 3.33 -3.87 16.01
N GLY A 60 3.96 -4.70 15.16
CA GLY A 60 5.10 -5.51 15.54
C GLY A 60 6.35 -4.64 15.74
N ARG A 61 7.33 -5.17 16.52
CA ARG A 61 8.55 -4.45 16.88
C ARG A 61 9.28 -3.81 15.70
N THR A 62 9.45 -4.55 14.60
CA THR A 62 10.19 -4.06 13.43
C THR A 62 9.41 -2.98 12.68
N TYR A 63 8.11 -3.08 12.66
CA TYR A 63 7.22 -2.10 12.04
C TYR A 63 7.18 -0.79 12.85
N LEU A 64 7.04 -0.91 14.16
CA LEU A 64 7.12 0.23 15.07
C LEU A 64 8.46 0.97 14.94
N TYR A 65 9.57 0.22 14.90
CA TYR A 65 10.89 0.81 14.71
C TYR A 65 11.01 1.58 13.40
N ALA A 66 10.49 1.03 12.31
CA ALA A 66 10.50 1.69 11.01
C ALA A 66 9.65 2.99 11.03
N LYS A 67 8.45 2.95 11.64
CA LYS A 67 7.57 4.14 11.72
C LYS A 67 8.20 5.27 12.55
N VAL A 68 8.76 4.94 13.71
CA VAL A 68 9.45 5.91 14.57
C VAL A 68 10.68 6.53 13.86
N ARG A 69 11.42 5.73 13.11
CA ARG A 69 12.55 6.22 12.30
C ARG A 69 12.10 7.13 11.15
N ARG A 70 10.96 6.86 10.54
CA ARG A 70 10.38 7.72 9.50
C ARG A 70 9.95 9.07 10.07
N ALA A 71 9.47 9.11 11.30
CA ALA A 71 9.17 10.35 12.04
C ALA A 71 10.45 11.12 12.49
N GLY A 72 11.64 10.70 12.06
CA GLY A 72 12.91 11.36 12.39
C GLY A 72 13.51 10.97 13.74
N LEU A 73 12.80 10.18 14.56
CA LEU A 73 13.27 9.82 15.90
C LEU A 73 14.38 8.77 15.86
N VAL A 74 15.52 9.10 16.47
CA VAL A 74 16.72 8.25 16.51
C VAL A 74 16.85 7.61 17.88
N LEU A 75 16.32 6.40 18.03
CA LEU A 75 16.36 5.63 19.28
C LEU A 75 16.96 4.25 19.06
N SER A 76 17.59 3.69 20.12
CA SER A 76 17.93 2.28 20.12
C SER A 76 16.65 1.45 20.10
N ARG A 77 16.72 0.24 19.51
CA ARG A 77 15.57 -0.69 19.53
C ARG A 77 15.12 -1.01 20.94
N ARG A 78 16.06 -1.08 21.90
CA ARG A 78 15.76 -1.34 23.30
C ARG A 78 14.96 -0.22 23.93
N ALA A 79 15.43 1.03 23.84
CA ALA A 79 14.75 2.19 24.37
C ALA A 79 13.34 2.38 23.76
N LEU A 80 13.21 2.20 22.45
CA LEU A 80 11.90 2.24 21.79
C LEU A 80 10.93 1.21 22.34
N TYR A 81 11.38 -0.04 22.55
CA TYR A 81 10.49 -1.11 23.01
C TYR A 81 10.16 -0.99 24.50
N GLU A 82 11.03 -0.44 25.30
CA GLU A 82 10.77 -0.11 26.70
C GLU A 82 9.70 0.98 26.78
N GLY A 83 9.86 2.12 26.08
CA GLY A 83 8.86 3.18 25.99
C GLY A 83 7.52 2.69 25.42
N PHE A 84 7.53 1.82 24.40
CA PHE A 84 6.30 1.25 23.85
C PHE A 84 5.54 0.36 24.86
N ARG A 85 6.25 -0.41 25.70
CA ARG A 85 5.61 -1.23 26.74
C ARG A 85 5.01 -0.38 27.83
N GLU A 86 5.67 0.70 28.17
CA GLU A 86 5.19 1.64 29.16
C GLU A 86 3.90 2.33 28.69
N PHE A 87 3.88 2.77 27.43
CA PHE A 87 2.74 3.48 26.87
C PHE A 87 1.54 2.56 26.52
N TYR A 88 1.81 1.36 26.03
CA TYR A 88 0.79 0.38 25.65
C TYR A 88 0.93 -0.95 26.44
N PRO A 89 0.59 -0.97 27.73
CA PRO A 89 0.69 -2.18 28.54
C PRO A 89 -0.27 -3.29 28.01
N GLY A 90 0.19 -4.52 27.98
CA GLY A 90 -0.63 -5.66 27.52
C GLY A 90 -0.69 -5.90 26.00
N SER A 91 -0.40 -4.90 25.16
CA SER A 91 -0.50 -4.99 23.69
C SER A 91 0.30 -6.15 23.06
N ILE A 92 1.38 -6.57 23.69
CA ILE A 92 2.20 -7.69 23.22
C ILE A 92 1.49 -9.02 23.48
N THR A 93 0.88 -9.19 24.63
CA THR A 93 0.14 -10.42 25.03
C THR A 93 -1.10 -10.59 24.17
N GLU A 94 -1.88 -9.54 23.97
CA GLU A 94 -3.06 -9.56 23.08
C GLU A 94 -2.68 -10.00 21.66
N ARG A 95 -1.58 -9.51 21.14
CA ARG A 95 -1.08 -9.87 19.80
C ARG A 95 -0.67 -11.33 19.70
N TRP A 96 -0.06 -11.90 20.73
CA TRP A 96 0.32 -13.32 20.78
C TRP A 96 -0.91 -14.21 20.73
N ASN A 97 -1.94 -13.89 21.48
CA ASN A 97 -3.18 -14.66 21.57
C ASN A 97 -3.98 -14.68 20.26
N THR A 98 -3.78 -13.69 19.36
CA THR A 98 -4.47 -13.61 18.08
C THR A 98 -3.68 -14.21 16.90
N MET A 99 -2.45 -14.68 17.11
CA MET A 99 -1.64 -15.30 16.05
C MET A 99 -2.07 -16.74 15.76
N ARG A 100 -2.84 -16.95 14.69
CA ARG A 100 -3.10 -18.28 14.14
C ARG A 100 -2.05 -18.65 13.10
N TYR A 101 -1.45 -19.81 13.25
CA TYR A 101 -0.45 -20.34 12.30
C TYR A 101 -1.18 -20.96 11.08
N ARG A 102 -0.93 -20.42 9.88
CA ARG A 102 -1.29 -21.07 8.62
C ARG A 102 -0.07 -21.74 8.02
N ARG A 103 -0.19 -23.02 7.62
CA ARG A 103 0.86 -23.79 6.95
C ARG A 103 0.69 -23.64 5.44
N GLY A 104 1.78 -23.42 4.71
CA GLY A 104 1.86 -23.40 3.25
C GLY A 104 3.24 -22.90 2.78
N GLY A 105 3.91 -23.65 1.94
CA GLY A 105 5.26 -23.36 1.51
C GLY A 105 5.40 -23.42 -0.02
N TRP A 106 5.28 -22.27 -0.65
CA TRP A 106 5.68 -22.07 -2.02
C TRP A 106 6.71 -20.93 -2.11
N THR A 107 7.81 -21.15 -2.83
CA THR A 107 8.92 -20.18 -2.95
C THR A 107 9.13 -19.80 -4.40
N ALA A 108 9.43 -18.52 -4.64
CA ALA A 108 9.96 -18.05 -5.91
C ALA A 108 11.50 -18.05 -5.87
N PRO A 109 12.19 -18.27 -6.98
CA PRO A 109 13.66 -18.32 -7.03
C PRO A 109 14.32 -16.93 -6.84
N GLY A 110 13.57 -15.83 -7.05
CA GLY A 110 14.07 -14.48 -6.90
C GLY A 110 12.97 -13.45 -7.15
N PRO A 111 13.29 -12.14 -6.98
CA PRO A 111 12.34 -11.06 -7.28
C PRO A 111 11.94 -11.07 -8.75
N ASP A 112 10.73 -10.58 -9.02
CA ASP A 112 10.09 -10.52 -10.33
C ASP A 112 9.88 -11.88 -11.03
N PHE A 113 10.20 -12.98 -10.35
CA PHE A 113 9.82 -14.29 -10.87
C PHE A 113 8.30 -14.44 -10.90
N MET A 114 7.61 -13.99 -9.85
CA MET A 114 6.14 -14.01 -9.80
C MET A 114 5.60 -12.88 -8.94
N TRP A 115 4.65 -12.14 -9.50
CA TRP A 115 3.80 -11.24 -8.74
C TRP A 115 2.47 -11.91 -8.44
N SER A 116 1.97 -11.69 -7.23
CA SER A 116 0.68 -12.17 -6.76
C SER A 116 -0.25 -10.97 -6.58
N LEU A 117 -1.39 -10.98 -7.23
CA LEU A 117 -2.35 -9.88 -7.28
C LEU A 117 -3.64 -10.25 -6.57
N ASP A 118 -4.32 -9.25 -6.04
CA ASP A 118 -5.65 -9.43 -5.47
C ASP A 118 -6.33 -8.08 -5.18
N ALA A 119 -7.67 -8.08 -5.15
CA ALA A 119 -8.48 -6.96 -4.69
C ALA A 119 -8.75 -7.03 -3.19
N TYR A 120 -9.06 -5.88 -2.59
CA TYR A 120 -9.49 -5.81 -1.20
C TYR A 120 -10.82 -5.05 -1.08
N ASP A 121 -11.93 -5.78 -1.07
CA ASP A 121 -13.29 -5.24 -1.19
C ASP A 121 -13.93 -4.80 0.14
N LYS A 122 -13.17 -4.77 1.25
CA LYS A 122 -13.75 -4.52 2.57
C LYS A 122 -14.20 -3.08 2.83
N LEU A 123 -13.84 -2.15 1.95
CA LEU A 123 -14.25 -0.75 1.99
C LEU A 123 -15.09 -0.34 0.77
N LYS A 124 -15.39 -1.28 -0.12
CA LYS A 124 -16.12 -1.05 -1.37
C LYS A 124 -17.52 -0.48 -1.15
N ALA A 125 -18.21 -0.89 -0.08
CA ALA A 125 -19.54 -0.39 0.26
C ALA A 125 -19.60 1.14 0.44
N TRP A 126 -18.46 1.78 0.69
CA TRP A 126 -18.34 3.24 0.82
C TRP A 126 -17.63 3.89 -0.35
N GLY A 127 -17.45 3.16 -1.47
CA GLY A 127 -16.85 3.67 -2.70
C GLY A 127 -15.32 3.57 -2.75
N PHE A 128 -14.66 2.92 -1.80
CA PHE A 128 -13.20 2.76 -1.77
C PHE A 128 -12.81 1.37 -2.26
N GLU A 129 -12.27 1.30 -3.46
CA GLU A 129 -11.77 0.08 -4.06
C GLU A 129 -10.26 0.02 -4.00
N ILE A 130 -9.71 -1.13 -3.63
CA ILE A 130 -8.29 -1.32 -3.38
C ILE A 130 -7.79 -2.52 -4.17
N TYR A 131 -6.64 -2.34 -4.85
CA TYR A 131 -5.96 -3.40 -5.58
C TYR A 131 -4.46 -3.38 -5.28
N ALA A 132 -3.83 -4.53 -5.21
CA ALA A 132 -2.39 -4.58 -4.98
C ALA A 132 -1.71 -5.79 -5.59
N SER A 133 -0.41 -5.64 -5.77
CA SER A 133 0.51 -6.69 -6.18
C SER A 133 1.65 -6.83 -5.19
N ILE A 134 2.03 -8.07 -4.89
CA ILE A 134 3.17 -8.40 -4.05
C ILE A 134 4.13 -9.32 -4.80
N ASP A 135 5.41 -8.98 -4.78
CA ASP A 135 6.45 -9.91 -5.23
C ASP A 135 6.53 -11.12 -4.29
N VAL A 136 6.46 -12.30 -4.86
CA VAL A 136 6.33 -13.55 -4.08
C VAL A 136 7.62 -13.90 -3.33
N TYR A 137 8.79 -13.54 -3.86
CA TYR A 137 10.08 -13.79 -3.21
C TYR A 137 10.34 -12.81 -2.08
N SER A 138 10.40 -11.53 -2.39
CA SER A 138 10.81 -10.47 -1.48
C SER A 138 9.71 -10.02 -0.52
N ARG A 139 8.44 -10.22 -0.88
CA ARG A 139 7.25 -9.65 -0.23
C ARG A 139 7.15 -8.14 -0.40
N PHE A 140 7.88 -7.57 -1.33
CA PHE A 140 7.77 -6.18 -1.70
C PHE A 140 6.41 -5.94 -2.38
N ILE A 141 5.69 -4.90 -1.94
CA ILE A 141 4.48 -4.45 -2.64
C ILE A 141 4.93 -3.70 -3.87
N THR A 142 4.71 -4.29 -5.02
CA THR A 142 5.18 -3.78 -6.31
C THR A 142 4.23 -2.75 -6.88
N TRP A 143 2.96 -2.81 -6.49
CA TRP A 143 1.90 -1.95 -6.94
C TRP A 143 0.80 -1.92 -5.89
N PHE A 144 0.25 -0.73 -5.64
CA PHE A 144 -0.87 -0.50 -4.74
C PHE A 144 -1.74 0.63 -5.31
N TYR A 145 -3.02 0.38 -5.36
CA TYR A 145 -4.04 1.32 -5.81
C TYR A 145 -5.14 1.44 -4.76
N ILE A 146 -5.60 2.66 -4.53
CA ILE A 146 -6.85 2.96 -3.84
C ILE A 146 -7.56 4.10 -4.58
N GLY A 147 -8.80 3.85 -4.96
CA GLY A 147 -9.63 4.77 -5.73
C GLY A 147 -11.04 4.25 -5.83
N ILE A 148 -11.72 4.61 -6.90
CA ILE A 148 -13.13 4.27 -7.14
C ILE A 148 -13.30 3.11 -8.13
N SER A 149 -12.22 2.59 -8.70
CA SER A 149 -12.28 1.61 -9.80
C SER A 149 -11.11 0.62 -9.75
N ALA A 150 -11.26 -0.45 -8.99
CA ALA A 150 -10.32 -1.57 -8.94
C ALA A 150 -10.94 -2.93 -9.34
N ASN A 151 -12.23 -2.96 -9.67
CA ASN A 151 -12.95 -4.21 -9.95
C ASN A 151 -13.38 -4.36 -11.43
N THR A 152 -12.94 -3.45 -12.29
CA THR A 152 -13.17 -3.56 -13.73
C THR A 152 -11.89 -3.97 -14.46
N SER A 153 -12.03 -4.76 -15.52
CA SER A 153 -10.88 -5.23 -16.29
C SER A 153 -10.14 -4.08 -16.98
N ARG A 154 -10.83 -3.01 -17.35
CA ARG A 154 -10.23 -1.82 -17.96
C ARG A 154 -9.38 -1.04 -16.96
N SER A 155 -9.89 -0.81 -15.75
CA SER A 155 -9.15 -0.10 -14.71
C SER A 155 -7.92 -0.88 -14.24
N VAL A 156 -8.05 -2.20 -14.08
CA VAL A 156 -6.92 -3.03 -13.62
C VAL A 156 -5.83 -3.12 -14.69
N VAL A 157 -6.18 -3.22 -15.98
CA VAL A 157 -5.16 -3.18 -17.04
C VAL A 157 -4.52 -1.80 -17.15
N ALA A 158 -5.28 -0.71 -17.01
CA ALA A 158 -4.72 0.65 -17.02
C ALA A 158 -3.71 0.86 -15.87
N GLN A 159 -4.06 0.45 -14.64
CA GLN A 159 -3.15 0.45 -13.50
C GLN A 159 -1.88 -0.36 -13.79
N TYR A 160 -2.04 -1.55 -14.36
CA TYR A 160 -0.90 -2.41 -14.69
C TYR A 160 0.03 -1.78 -15.72
N LEU A 161 -0.51 -1.25 -16.82
CA LEU A 161 0.28 -0.59 -17.86
C LEU A 161 0.98 0.67 -17.35
N HIS A 162 0.35 1.42 -16.45
CA HIS A 162 0.97 2.55 -15.76
C HIS A 162 2.20 2.09 -14.94
N VAL A 163 2.03 1.06 -14.11
CA VAL A 163 3.13 0.49 -13.32
C VAL A 163 4.28 -0.02 -14.21
N LEU A 164 3.96 -0.66 -15.33
CA LEU A 164 4.98 -1.12 -16.28
C LEU A 164 5.72 0.04 -16.93
N SER A 165 5.02 1.11 -17.27
CA SER A 165 5.61 2.32 -17.85
C SER A 165 6.60 3.00 -16.90
N GLU A 166 6.28 3.06 -15.60
CA GLU A 166 7.19 3.61 -14.59
C GLU A 166 8.40 2.70 -14.32
N ARG A 167 8.18 1.39 -14.29
CA ARG A 167 9.21 0.43 -13.90
C ARG A 167 10.14 0.01 -15.04
N GLN A 168 9.68 0.11 -16.28
CA GLN A 168 10.37 -0.35 -17.49
C GLN A 168 10.74 -1.85 -17.48
N THR A 169 10.20 -2.59 -16.52
CA THR A 169 10.37 -4.03 -16.37
C THR A 169 9.07 -4.69 -15.95
N MET A 170 8.91 -5.96 -16.31
CA MET A 170 7.73 -6.76 -15.95
C MET A 170 8.12 -8.06 -15.26
N PRO A 171 7.22 -8.67 -14.46
CA PRO A 171 7.46 -9.96 -13.84
C PRO A 171 7.46 -11.07 -14.89
N ASN A 172 8.11 -12.17 -14.55
CA ASN A 172 8.10 -13.37 -15.40
C ASN A 172 6.71 -14.03 -15.41
N ILE A 173 6.07 -14.13 -14.25
CA ILE A 173 4.74 -14.72 -14.08
C ILE A 173 3.88 -13.81 -13.25
N ILE A 174 2.60 -13.70 -13.61
CA ILE A 174 1.58 -13.10 -12.76
C ILE A 174 0.65 -14.18 -12.23
N ARG A 175 0.31 -14.08 -10.96
CA ARG A 175 -0.66 -14.94 -10.31
C ARG A 175 -1.85 -14.13 -9.80
N SER A 176 -3.05 -14.55 -10.17
CA SER A 176 -4.32 -14.01 -9.65
C SER A 176 -5.28 -15.15 -9.31
N ASP A 177 -6.38 -14.83 -8.70
CA ASP A 177 -7.56 -15.68 -8.74
C ASP A 177 -8.24 -15.58 -10.12
N ARG A 178 -9.43 -16.16 -10.25
CA ARG A 178 -10.20 -16.17 -11.51
C ARG A 178 -11.16 -14.98 -11.60
N GLY A 179 -10.80 -13.85 -11.04
CA GLY A 179 -11.60 -12.64 -11.12
C GLY A 179 -11.73 -12.12 -12.56
N ARG A 180 -12.91 -11.58 -12.89
CA ARG A 180 -13.17 -11.00 -14.22
C ARG A 180 -12.36 -9.75 -14.49
N GLU A 181 -11.97 -9.03 -13.46
CA GLU A 181 -11.15 -7.81 -13.50
C GLU A 181 -9.74 -8.07 -14.05
N THR A 182 -9.25 -9.30 -14.00
CA THR A 182 -7.88 -9.64 -14.47
C THR A 182 -7.79 -10.01 -15.95
N ILE A 183 -8.91 -10.15 -16.66
CA ILE A 183 -8.93 -10.74 -18.02
C ILE A 183 -8.11 -9.90 -19.02
N LEU A 184 -8.34 -8.58 -19.08
CA LEU A 184 -7.61 -7.70 -20.02
C LEU A 184 -6.12 -7.61 -19.63
N MET A 185 -5.83 -7.55 -18.34
CA MET A 185 -4.45 -7.53 -17.85
C MET A 185 -3.72 -8.86 -18.18
N ALA A 186 -4.39 -9.99 -18.07
CA ALA A 186 -3.82 -11.28 -18.44
C ALA A 186 -3.48 -11.35 -19.94
N GLY A 187 -4.37 -10.82 -20.78
CA GLY A 187 -4.12 -10.69 -22.22
C GLY A 187 -2.95 -9.76 -22.52
N ALA A 188 -2.88 -8.61 -21.87
CA ALA A 188 -1.80 -7.63 -22.04
C ALA A 188 -0.45 -8.23 -21.59
N HIS A 189 -0.39 -8.87 -20.42
CA HIS A 189 0.83 -9.50 -19.93
C HIS A 189 1.30 -10.63 -20.86
N PHE A 190 0.38 -11.47 -21.36
CA PHE A 190 0.71 -12.49 -22.32
C PHE A 190 1.22 -11.91 -23.64
N TYR A 191 0.59 -10.86 -24.15
CA TYR A 191 1.03 -10.16 -25.37
C TYR A 191 2.45 -9.62 -25.24
N LEU A 192 2.78 -8.95 -24.12
CA LEU A 192 4.12 -8.48 -23.81
C LEU A 192 5.12 -9.64 -23.66
N SER A 193 4.68 -10.78 -23.15
CA SER A 193 5.53 -11.95 -22.91
C SER A 193 5.89 -12.73 -24.18
N LYS A 194 5.21 -12.55 -25.31
CA LYS A 194 5.42 -13.33 -26.53
C LYS A 194 6.81 -13.20 -27.15
N GLU A 195 7.50 -12.09 -26.91
CA GLU A 195 8.88 -11.91 -27.42
C GLU A 195 9.95 -12.62 -26.57
N ARG A 196 9.56 -13.15 -25.43
CA ARG A 196 10.49 -13.92 -24.61
C ARG A 196 10.82 -15.22 -25.27
N VAL A 197 12.11 -15.46 -25.45
CA VAL A 197 12.59 -16.74 -25.92
C VAL A 197 12.94 -17.61 -24.72
N ARG A 198 12.20 -18.68 -24.51
CA ARG A 198 12.58 -19.70 -23.54
C ARG A 198 13.43 -20.76 -24.24
N VAL A 199 14.59 -21.01 -23.67
CA VAL A 199 15.42 -22.13 -24.07
C VAL A 199 15.14 -23.27 -23.08
N ARG A 200 14.44 -24.32 -23.54
CA ARG A 200 14.22 -25.54 -22.79
C ARG A 200 14.79 -26.69 -23.61
N ASP A 201 15.66 -27.46 -23.01
CA ASP A 201 16.30 -28.62 -23.67
C ASP A 201 16.96 -28.29 -25.04
N SER A 202 17.62 -27.11 -25.11
CA SER A 202 18.27 -26.57 -26.32
C SER A 202 17.31 -26.24 -27.48
N ILE A 203 16.00 -26.24 -27.26
CA ILE A 203 14.99 -25.88 -28.25
C ILE A 203 14.37 -24.52 -27.88
N ARG A 204 14.33 -23.60 -28.85
CA ARG A 204 13.56 -22.35 -28.73
C ARG A 204 12.07 -22.66 -28.72
N GLN A 205 11.37 -22.30 -27.66
CA GLN A 205 9.91 -22.47 -27.57
C GLN A 205 9.24 -21.12 -27.35
N ASP A 206 8.10 -20.93 -28.02
CA ASP A 206 7.24 -19.80 -27.80
C ASP A 206 6.64 -19.84 -26.41
N VAL A 207 6.49 -18.65 -25.77
CA VAL A 207 5.85 -18.54 -24.47
C VAL A 207 4.35 -18.83 -24.61
N ARG A 208 3.86 -19.81 -23.89
CA ARG A 208 2.43 -20.12 -23.78
C ARG A 208 1.80 -19.29 -22.67
N PHE A 209 0.50 -19.08 -22.71
CA PHE A 209 -0.22 -18.33 -21.68
C PHE A 209 0.06 -18.85 -20.26
N GLN A 210 0.02 -20.14 -20.06
CA GLN A 210 0.30 -20.78 -18.75
C GLN A 210 1.75 -20.62 -18.25
N ASP A 211 2.66 -20.18 -19.11
CA ASP A 211 4.07 -19.93 -18.74
C ASP A 211 4.26 -18.53 -18.15
N CYS A 212 3.32 -17.60 -18.38
CA CYS A 212 3.38 -16.24 -17.89
C CYS A 212 2.20 -15.85 -16.98
N TRP A 213 1.12 -16.62 -16.98
CA TRP A 213 -0.04 -16.37 -16.14
C TRP A 213 -0.51 -17.62 -15.39
N ALA A 214 -0.66 -17.52 -14.08
CA ALA A 214 -1.08 -18.61 -13.21
C ALA A 214 -2.41 -18.27 -12.51
N TYR A 215 -3.50 -18.83 -13.00
CA TYR A 215 -4.76 -18.79 -12.27
C TYR A 215 -4.75 -19.79 -11.12
N GLY A 216 -5.21 -19.36 -9.95
CA GLY A 216 -5.31 -20.22 -8.78
C GLY A 216 -6.60 -19.98 -7.99
N LYS A 217 -6.94 -20.92 -7.09
CA LYS A 217 -7.94 -20.62 -6.05
C LYS A 217 -7.39 -19.53 -5.15
N SER A 218 -8.26 -18.66 -4.60
CA SER A 218 -7.88 -17.61 -3.64
C SER A 218 -7.03 -18.18 -2.50
N THR A 219 -7.38 -19.36 -1.99
CA THR A 219 -6.60 -20.07 -0.93
C THR A 219 -5.14 -20.36 -1.31
N ASN A 220 -4.80 -20.34 -2.58
CA ASN A 220 -3.42 -20.51 -3.07
C ASN A 220 -2.70 -19.16 -3.25
N ASN A 221 -3.40 -18.02 -3.14
CA ASN A 221 -2.85 -16.68 -3.25
C ASN A 221 -2.33 -16.13 -1.90
N GLN A 222 -1.80 -17.03 -1.08
CA GLN A 222 -1.48 -16.83 0.35
C GLN A 222 -0.56 -15.63 0.64
N LYS A 223 0.24 -15.17 -0.33
CA LYS A 223 1.21 -14.09 -0.09
C LYS A 223 0.50 -12.76 0.04
N ILE A 224 -0.34 -12.44 -0.93
CA ILE A 224 -1.14 -11.21 -0.92
C ILE A 224 -2.24 -11.29 0.16
N GLU A 225 -2.90 -12.44 0.33
CA GLU A 225 -3.89 -12.63 1.40
C GLU A 225 -3.29 -12.43 2.81
N SER A 226 -2.07 -12.93 3.04
CA SER A 226 -1.36 -12.71 4.30
C SER A 226 -1.04 -11.23 4.52
N TRP A 227 -0.80 -10.47 3.45
CA TRP A 227 -0.58 -9.04 3.51
C TRP A 227 -1.89 -8.29 3.78
N TRP A 228 -3.00 -8.64 3.10
CA TRP A 228 -4.33 -8.10 3.38
C TRP A 228 -4.75 -8.26 4.84
N LEU A 229 -4.47 -9.43 5.42
CA LEU A 229 -4.73 -9.64 6.85
C LEU A 229 -4.00 -8.64 7.74
N ARG A 230 -2.80 -8.22 7.36
CA ARG A 230 -2.00 -7.24 8.11
C ARG A 230 -2.48 -5.81 7.88
N LEU A 231 -2.80 -5.46 6.64
CA LEU A 231 -3.45 -4.19 6.31
C LEU A 231 -4.78 -4.07 7.08
N SER A 232 -5.62 -5.10 6.99
CA SER A 232 -6.91 -5.12 7.68
C SER A 232 -6.76 -4.86 9.18
N ARG A 233 -5.90 -5.63 9.86
CA ARG A 233 -5.73 -5.50 11.32
C ARG A 233 -5.16 -4.17 11.77
N ARG A 234 -4.41 -3.48 10.94
CA ARG A 234 -3.65 -2.29 11.33
C ARG A 234 -4.25 -0.97 10.88
N ARG A 235 -5.04 -1.00 9.79
CA ARG A 235 -5.61 0.20 9.16
C ARG A 235 -7.06 -0.02 8.77
N ALA A 236 -7.32 -0.90 7.81
CA ALA A 236 -8.63 -1.01 7.17
C ALA A 236 -9.74 -1.47 8.12
N LYS A 237 -9.42 -2.20 9.21
CA LYS A 237 -10.42 -2.58 10.22
C LYS A 237 -11.02 -1.36 10.91
N PHE A 238 -10.20 -0.38 11.29
CA PHE A 238 -10.68 0.86 11.90
C PHE A 238 -11.66 1.58 10.97
N TRP A 239 -11.26 1.84 9.74
CA TRP A 239 -12.09 2.54 8.77
C TRP A 239 -13.39 1.80 8.46
N ARG A 240 -13.32 0.48 8.32
CA ARG A 240 -14.51 -0.35 8.12
C ARG A 240 -15.49 -0.26 9.29
N GLU A 241 -15.01 -0.35 10.53
CA GLU A 241 -15.83 -0.24 11.74
C GLU A 241 -16.41 1.17 11.85
N TYR A 242 -15.62 2.18 11.62
CA TYR A 242 -16.04 3.59 11.65
C TYR A 242 -17.08 3.90 10.57
N PHE A 243 -16.86 3.51 9.32
CA PHE A 243 -17.84 3.73 8.26
C PHE A 243 -19.10 2.90 8.45
N SER A 244 -19.01 1.71 9.03
CA SER A 244 -20.18 0.94 9.44
C SER A 244 -20.99 1.65 10.53
N GLU A 245 -20.32 2.31 11.48
CA GLU A 245 -20.98 3.13 12.50
C GLU A 245 -21.67 4.34 11.87
N ILE A 246 -21.01 5.08 10.99
CA ILE A 246 -21.61 6.21 10.24
C ILE A 246 -22.88 5.75 9.49
N THR A 247 -22.83 4.58 8.85
CA THR A 247 -23.99 4.00 8.17
C THR A 247 -25.09 3.63 9.15
N GLY A 248 -24.76 2.99 10.27
CA GLY A 248 -25.71 2.61 11.32
C GLY A 248 -26.39 3.81 11.97
N LEU A 249 -25.74 4.97 12.02
CA LEU A 249 -26.32 6.23 12.50
C LEU A 249 -27.10 6.98 11.42
N THR A 250 -27.33 6.38 10.25
CA THR A 250 -28.02 7.00 9.09
C THR A 250 -27.32 8.25 8.52
N TYR A 251 -26.02 8.39 8.80
CA TYR A 251 -25.22 9.49 8.25
C TYR A 251 -24.67 9.18 6.86
N PHE A 252 -24.74 7.94 6.40
CA PHE A 252 -24.35 7.53 5.05
C PHE A 252 -25.38 6.60 4.45
N SER A 253 -25.76 6.86 3.20
CA SER A 253 -26.52 5.95 2.33
C SER A 253 -25.84 5.85 0.96
N ASP A 254 -25.68 4.63 0.45
CA ASP A 254 -25.10 4.38 -0.87
C ASP A 254 -26.00 4.91 -2.01
N ASP A 255 -27.30 5.03 -1.78
CA ASP A 255 -28.25 5.61 -2.72
C ASP A 255 -28.22 7.16 -2.77
N SER A 256 -27.57 7.80 -1.79
CA SER A 256 -27.48 9.26 -1.66
C SER A 256 -26.24 9.82 -2.36
N VAL A 257 -26.43 10.55 -3.45
CA VAL A 257 -25.32 11.23 -4.17
C VAL A 257 -24.53 12.18 -3.24
N PRO A 258 -25.15 13.06 -2.44
CA PRO A 258 -24.44 13.90 -1.47
C PRO A 258 -23.58 13.10 -0.47
N ASP A 259 -24.13 12.01 0.04
CA ASP A 259 -23.43 11.18 1.02
C ASP A 259 -22.18 10.53 0.42
N ARG A 260 -22.32 10.01 -0.82
CA ARG A 260 -21.20 9.41 -1.56
C ARG A 260 -20.14 10.44 -1.93
N ILE A 261 -20.55 11.64 -2.38
CA ILE A 261 -19.60 12.72 -2.69
C ILE A 261 -18.85 13.14 -1.43
N ALA A 262 -19.56 13.42 -0.33
CA ALA A 262 -18.91 13.82 0.92
C ALA A 262 -17.96 12.73 1.45
N MET A 263 -18.36 11.44 1.36
CA MET A 263 -17.54 10.30 1.76
C MET A 263 -16.25 10.23 0.93
N LEU A 264 -16.34 10.29 -0.39
CA LEU A 264 -15.17 10.24 -1.26
C LEU A 264 -14.29 11.48 -1.09
N TYR A 265 -14.88 12.67 -1.02
CA TYR A 265 -14.15 13.92 -0.92
C TYR A 265 -13.32 14.00 0.37
N ILE A 266 -13.91 13.66 1.52
CA ILE A 266 -13.24 13.76 2.81
C ILE A 266 -12.25 12.62 3.03
N PHE A 267 -12.65 11.38 2.74
CA PHE A 267 -11.88 10.23 3.19
C PHE A 267 -10.93 9.64 2.13
N MET A 268 -11.12 9.90 0.83
CA MET A 268 -10.21 9.37 -0.20
C MET A 268 -8.75 9.86 -0.01
N PRO A 269 -8.48 11.17 0.16
CA PRO A 269 -7.13 11.65 0.39
C PRO A 269 -6.50 11.04 1.65
N ILE A 270 -7.27 10.95 2.73
CA ILE A 270 -6.82 10.41 4.03
C ILE A 270 -6.45 8.93 3.89
N LEU A 271 -7.33 8.13 3.28
CA LEU A 271 -7.08 6.71 3.06
C LEU A 271 -5.88 6.48 2.13
N ARG A 272 -5.72 7.30 1.09
CA ARG A 272 -4.56 7.24 0.19
C ARG A 272 -3.26 7.46 0.96
N GLU A 273 -3.19 8.50 1.78
CA GLU A 273 -2.01 8.80 2.57
C GLU A 273 -1.72 7.69 3.60
N GLU A 274 -2.70 7.30 4.40
CA GLU A 274 -2.52 6.26 5.43
C GLU A 274 -2.11 4.90 4.85
N PHE A 275 -2.71 4.52 3.72
CA PHE A 275 -2.42 3.22 3.12
C PHE A 275 -1.10 3.24 2.36
N ALA A 276 -0.73 4.35 1.72
CA ALA A 276 0.60 4.55 1.16
C ALA A 276 1.69 4.48 2.24
N ASP A 277 1.45 5.12 3.40
CA ASP A 277 2.33 4.99 4.56
C ASP A 277 2.46 3.53 5.01
N PHE A 278 1.34 2.80 5.08
CA PHE A 278 1.38 1.38 5.43
C PHE A 278 2.20 0.55 4.43
N VAL A 279 2.04 0.78 3.13
CA VAL A 279 2.80 0.11 2.06
C VAL A 279 4.29 0.42 2.19
N HIS A 280 4.64 1.69 2.37
CA HIS A 280 6.02 2.09 2.58
C HIS A 280 6.63 1.38 3.79
N MET A 281 5.94 1.44 4.92
CA MET A 281 6.38 0.80 6.17
C MET A 281 6.51 -0.72 6.02
N TRP A 282 5.61 -1.34 5.27
CA TRP A 282 5.70 -2.75 4.93
C TRP A 282 6.97 -3.03 4.12
N ASN A 283 7.26 -2.25 3.11
CA ASN A 283 8.39 -2.46 2.22
C ASN A 283 9.75 -2.29 2.92
N VAL A 284 9.83 -1.44 3.96
CA VAL A 284 11.09 -1.20 4.69
C VAL A 284 11.22 -1.95 6.01
N HIS A 285 10.16 -2.62 6.51
CA HIS A 285 10.28 -3.36 7.76
C HIS A 285 11.11 -4.63 7.58
N TYR A 286 11.74 -5.12 8.64
CA TYR A 286 12.54 -6.34 8.60
C TYR A 286 11.67 -7.57 8.90
N ILE A 287 11.55 -8.48 7.92
CA ILE A 287 10.95 -9.81 8.10
C ILE A 287 11.99 -10.70 8.76
N ARG A 288 11.72 -11.14 9.99
CA ARG A 288 12.62 -12.02 10.74
C ARG A 288 12.52 -13.45 10.23
N LYS A 289 13.61 -14.23 10.42
CA LYS A 289 13.59 -15.68 10.22
C LYS A 289 12.50 -16.32 11.08
N GLN A 290 11.71 -17.20 10.49
CA GLN A 290 10.60 -17.89 11.13
C GLN A 290 10.89 -19.39 11.18
N ARG A 291 10.94 -19.94 12.42
CA ARG A 291 11.29 -21.35 12.63
C ARG A 291 10.36 -22.31 11.87
N ASN A 292 9.08 -22.02 11.85
CA ASN A 292 8.05 -22.87 11.24
C ASN A 292 7.71 -22.48 9.79
N ARG A 293 8.49 -21.60 9.16
CA ARG A 293 8.30 -21.15 7.77
C ARG A 293 9.64 -20.96 7.08
N PRO A 294 10.37 -22.07 6.80
CA PRO A 294 11.73 -22.00 6.26
C PRO A 294 11.79 -21.34 4.87
N HIS A 295 10.68 -21.36 4.15
CA HIS A 295 10.52 -20.73 2.84
C HIS A 295 10.34 -19.19 2.86
N VAL A 296 10.23 -18.59 4.05
CA VAL A 296 10.17 -17.13 4.18
C VAL A 296 11.58 -16.58 4.26
N VAL A 297 11.98 -15.85 3.24
CA VAL A 297 13.29 -15.20 3.20
C VAL A 297 13.31 -14.06 4.22
N PRO A 298 14.25 -14.09 5.20
CA PRO A 298 14.35 -12.99 6.16
C PRO A 298 15.08 -11.80 5.55
N GLY A 299 14.60 -10.59 5.83
CA GLY A 299 15.18 -9.36 5.30
C GLY A 299 14.15 -8.25 5.23
N GLN A 300 14.55 -7.10 4.75
CA GLN A 300 13.63 -6.02 4.39
C GLN A 300 13.11 -6.30 2.97
N PRO A 301 11.79 -6.28 2.72
CA PRO A 301 11.26 -6.47 1.37
C PRO A 301 11.94 -5.61 0.31
N TRP A 302 12.16 -4.33 0.62
CA TRP A 302 12.90 -3.41 -0.23
C TRP A 302 14.28 -3.96 -0.64
N ASN A 303 15.10 -4.36 0.34
CA ASN A 303 16.45 -4.85 0.06
C ASN A 303 16.43 -6.20 -0.67
N LEU A 304 15.48 -7.08 -0.32
CA LEU A 304 15.32 -8.37 -1.00
C LEU A 304 14.89 -8.20 -2.45
N TYR A 305 14.18 -7.11 -2.77
CA TYR A 305 13.70 -6.82 -4.11
C TYR A 305 14.76 -6.12 -4.96
N PHE A 306 15.36 -5.03 -4.46
CA PHE A 306 16.28 -4.20 -5.23
C PHE A 306 17.76 -4.61 -5.12
N GLN A 307 18.10 -5.51 -4.22
CA GLN A 307 19.48 -5.98 -3.98
C GLN A 307 19.53 -7.50 -3.79
N PRO A 308 18.93 -8.29 -4.70
CA PRO A 308 18.89 -9.75 -4.54
C PRO A 308 20.28 -10.39 -4.58
N GLU A 309 21.25 -9.77 -5.27
CA GLU A 309 22.63 -10.24 -5.40
C GLU A 309 23.33 -10.33 -4.02
N ALA A 310 22.96 -9.49 -3.07
CA ALA A 310 23.44 -9.57 -1.69
C ALA A 310 23.07 -10.90 -1.00
N ARG A 311 22.17 -11.67 -1.60
CA ARG A 311 21.74 -13.00 -1.19
C ARG A 311 22.08 -14.09 -2.20
N GLN A 312 22.95 -13.79 -3.17
CA GLN A 312 23.32 -14.70 -4.28
C GLN A 312 22.08 -15.16 -5.07
N VAL A 313 21.11 -14.29 -5.22
CA VAL A 313 19.88 -14.49 -5.97
C VAL A 313 19.84 -13.49 -7.10
N ARG A 314 19.41 -13.90 -8.28
CA ARG A 314 19.21 -12.99 -9.42
C ARG A 314 17.81 -12.39 -9.43
N SER A 315 17.66 -11.21 -10.01
CA SER A 315 16.38 -10.70 -10.46
C SER A 315 15.88 -11.51 -11.68
N TRP A 316 14.55 -11.65 -11.77
CA TRP A 316 13.85 -12.28 -12.88
C TRP A 316 13.03 -11.25 -13.66
N ALA A 317 13.29 -9.98 -13.43
CA ALA A 317 12.66 -8.91 -14.19
C ALA A 317 12.96 -9.07 -15.68
N GLU A 318 11.93 -8.96 -16.49
CA GLU A 318 12.02 -8.99 -17.94
C GLU A 318 11.94 -7.58 -18.49
N VAL A 319 12.79 -7.26 -19.46
CA VAL A 319 12.71 -5.99 -20.18
C VAL A 319 11.43 -5.95 -21.01
N ILE A 320 10.72 -4.84 -20.96
CA ILE A 320 9.47 -4.68 -21.67
C ILE A 320 9.75 -4.34 -23.13
N PRO A 321 9.13 -5.03 -24.09
CA PRO A 321 9.14 -4.63 -25.49
C PRO A 321 8.39 -3.30 -25.67
N GLN A 322 9.12 -2.19 -25.74
CA GLN A 322 8.56 -0.84 -25.67
C GLN A 322 7.48 -0.60 -26.71
N GLY A 323 7.71 -0.97 -27.97
CA GLY A 323 6.70 -0.79 -29.02
C GLY A 323 5.38 -1.55 -28.77
N ARG A 324 5.42 -2.67 -28.03
CA ARG A 324 4.21 -3.38 -27.60
C ARG A 324 3.53 -2.69 -26.42
N LEU A 325 4.31 -2.16 -25.48
CA LEU A 325 3.76 -1.38 -24.38
C LEU A 325 3.04 -0.14 -24.90
N ASP A 326 3.68 0.62 -25.81
CA ASP A 326 3.12 1.82 -26.41
C ASP A 326 1.81 1.48 -27.18
N MET A 327 1.78 0.35 -27.89
CA MET A 327 0.58 -0.10 -28.58
C MET A 327 -0.56 -0.39 -27.61
N LEU A 328 -0.30 -1.09 -26.50
CA LEU A 328 -1.30 -1.36 -25.47
C LEU A 328 -1.79 -0.06 -24.82
N GLN A 329 -0.88 0.83 -24.46
CA GLN A 329 -1.22 2.14 -23.90
C GLN A 329 -2.13 2.93 -24.84
N ASN A 330 -1.84 2.96 -26.14
CA ASN A 330 -2.67 3.63 -27.15
C ASN A 330 -4.06 2.98 -27.30
N ILE A 331 -4.15 1.65 -27.15
CA ILE A 331 -5.45 0.96 -27.18
C ILE A 331 -6.30 1.37 -25.97
N PHE A 332 -5.73 1.36 -24.77
CA PHE A 332 -6.45 1.64 -23.54
C PHE A 332 -6.55 3.14 -23.21
N ALA A 333 -5.73 4.02 -23.81
CA ALA A 333 -5.87 5.47 -23.68
C ALA A 333 -7.23 5.99 -24.14
N LYS A 334 -7.90 5.28 -25.05
CA LYS A 334 -9.24 5.61 -25.54
C LYS A 334 -10.32 5.53 -24.45
N ASP A 335 -10.04 4.82 -23.36
CA ASP A 335 -10.97 4.68 -22.24
C ASP A 335 -10.91 5.89 -21.28
N HIS A 336 -9.96 6.82 -21.48
CA HIS A 336 -9.77 8.04 -20.69
C HIS A 336 -9.80 7.79 -19.16
N ILE A 337 -9.18 6.71 -18.70
CA ILE A 337 -9.16 6.35 -17.29
C ILE A 337 -8.10 7.18 -16.57
N ASP A 338 -8.55 8.15 -15.78
CA ASP A 338 -7.70 8.81 -14.80
C ASP A 338 -7.73 8.00 -13.49
N LEU A 339 -6.59 7.40 -13.13
CA LEU A 339 -6.44 6.56 -11.95
C LEU A 339 -6.44 7.37 -10.64
N ASP A 340 -6.14 8.65 -10.71
CA ASP A 340 -6.10 9.55 -9.56
C ASP A 340 -7.44 10.24 -9.32
N ALA A 341 -8.26 10.39 -10.33
CA ALA A 341 -9.57 10.99 -10.20
C ALA A 341 -10.53 10.10 -9.38
N TYR A 342 -11.24 10.71 -8.45
CA TYR A 342 -12.27 10.06 -7.63
C TYR A 342 -13.59 10.82 -7.59
N LEU A 343 -13.58 12.09 -8.02
CA LEU A 343 -14.75 12.96 -8.26
C LEU A 343 -14.48 13.84 -9.47
N PRO A 344 -15.52 14.32 -10.16
CA PRO A 344 -15.35 15.33 -11.21
C PRO A 344 -14.77 16.63 -10.64
N GLU A 345 -13.94 17.33 -11.42
CA GLU A 345 -13.28 18.58 -10.98
C GLU A 345 -14.30 19.64 -10.53
N HIS A 346 -15.41 19.82 -11.26
CA HIS A 346 -16.45 20.77 -10.85
C HIS A 346 -17.11 20.40 -9.51
N THR A 347 -17.27 19.08 -9.22
CA THR A 347 -17.80 18.60 -7.94
C THR A 347 -16.80 18.86 -6.82
N ILE A 348 -15.52 18.64 -7.06
CA ILE A 348 -14.45 18.98 -6.11
C ILE A 348 -14.47 20.50 -5.80
N ALA A 349 -14.55 21.34 -6.84
CA ALA A 349 -14.60 22.80 -6.65
C ALA A 349 -15.83 23.27 -5.86
N ILE A 350 -16.97 22.59 -5.97
CA ILE A 350 -18.15 22.84 -5.14
C ILE A 350 -17.86 22.47 -3.68
N CYS A 351 -17.28 21.28 -3.43
CA CYS A 351 -16.92 20.84 -2.09
C CYS A 351 -15.92 21.81 -1.42
N ASP A 352 -14.88 22.24 -2.17
CA ASP A 352 -13.90 23.22 -1.70
C ASP A 352 -14.56 24.51 -1.25
N ARG A 353 -15.46 25.06 -2.07
CA ARG A 353 -16.21 26.30 -1.76
C ARG A 353 -17.06 26.14 -0.51
N ILE A 354 -17.76 25.03 -0.38
CA ILE A 354 -18.57 24.74 0.81
C ILE A 354 -17.69 24.70 2.06
N LEU A 355 -16.57 24.00 2.00
CA LEU A 355 -15.67 23.89 3.17
C LEU A 355 -14.98 25.22 3.50
N GLN A 356 -14.64 26.04 2.52
CA GLN A 356 -14.08 27.39 2.74
C GLN A 356 -15.09 28.33 3.43
N SER A 357 -16.39 28.10 3.27
CA SER A 357 -17.42 28.90 3.96
C SER A 357 -17.59 28.52 5.44
N ARG A 358 -17.00 27.43 5.88
CA ARG A 358 -17.11 26.94 7.25
C ARG A 358 -16.32 27.83 8.23
N GLN A 359 -16.99 28.37 9.20
CA GLN A 359 -16.39 29.27 10.20
C GLN A 359 -15.91 28.55 11.47
N ASP A 360 -16.50 27.41 11.77
CA ASP A 360 -16.17 26.59 12.94
C ASP A 360 -15.36 25.35 12.54
N HIS A 361 -14.39 25.00 13.36
CA HIS A 361 -13.56 23.80 13.18
C HIS A 361 -13.55 22.99 14.49
N PRO A 362 -14.66 22.32 14.84
CA PRO A 362 -14.71 21.53 16.05
C PRO A 362 -13.68 20.39 15.98
N GLN A 363 -13.06 20.11 17.12
CA GLN A 363 -12.21 18.93 17.24
C GLN A 363 -13.07 17.70 17.33
N ASP A 364 -12.94 16.82 16.35
CA ASP A 364 -13.61 15.54 16.36
C ASP A 364 -12.91 14.56 17.32
N PRO A 365 -13.67 13.66 17.99
CA PRO A 365 -13.09 12.60 18.79
C PRO A 365 -12.18 11.69 17.94
N VAL A 366 -11.14 11.17 18.57
CA VAL A 366 -10.17 10.26 17.91
C VAL A 366 -10.83 9.02 17.28
N GLU A 367 -11.90 8.55 17.90
CA GLU A 367 -12.69 7.42 17.44
C GLU A 367 -13.54 7.76 16.20
N ARG A 368 -13.80 9.05 15.96
CA ARG A 368 -14.63 9.55 14.86
C ARG A 368 -13.97 10.71 14.11
N PRO A 369 -12.78 10.49 13.52
CA PRO A 369 -12.03 11.55 12.86
C PRO A 369 -12.80 12.11 11.66
N HIS A 370 -12.75 13.44 11.51
CA HIS A 370 -13.38 14.18 10.41
C HIS A 370 -14.92 14.07 10.33
N LEU A 371 -15.59 13.55 11.36
CA LEU A 371 -17.05 13.37 11.36
C LEU A 371 -17.79 14.71 11.19
N SER A 372 -17.39 15.72 11.94
CA SER A 372 -18.01 17.04 11.86
C SER A 372 -17.87 17.68 10.48
N THR A 373 -16.69 17.50 9.85
CA THR A 373 -16.42 17.99 8.50
C THR A 373 -17.23 17.24 7.47
N TYR A 374 -17.32 15.92 7.60
CA TYR A 374 -18.14 15.08 6.75
C TYR A 374 -19.62 15.46 6.83
N LEU A 375 -20.17 15.60 8.04
CA LEU A 375 -21.59 15.95 8.25
C LEU A 375 -21.91 17.36 7.74
N PHE A 376 -21.01 18.32 7.97
CA PHE A 376 -21.13 19.67 7.46
C PHE A 376 -21.20 19.67 5.93
N LEU A 377 -20.24 19.03 5.26
CA LEU A 377 -20.21 18.94 3.79
C LEU A 377 -21.46 18.25 3.26
N ARG A 378 -21.81 17.09 3.82
CA ARG A 378 -23.00 16.30 3.48
C ARG A 378 -24.27 17.16 3.51
N GLN A 379 -24.50 17.89 4.59
CA GLN A 379 -25.67 18.73 4.77
C GLN A 379 -25.73 19.83 3.70
N HIS A 380 -24.64 20.49 3.40
CA HIS A 380 -24.60 21.56 2.41
C HIS A 380 -24.76 21.01 0.99
N LEU A 381 -24.23 19.83 0.68
CA LEU A 381 -24.45 19.16 -0.60
C LEU A 381 -25.92 18.73 -0.78
N GLN A 382 -26.59 18.31 0.30
CA GLN A 382 -28.03 18.04 0.27
C GLN A 382 -28.82 19.31 0.00
N GLN A 383 -28.46 20.43 0.64
CA GLN A 383 -29.10 21.72 0.42
C GLN A 383 -28.85 22.25 -1.00
N TYR A 384 -27.63 22.04 -1.53
CA TYR A 384 -27.27 22.39 -2.92
C TYR A 384 -28.20 21.73 -3.93
N ILE A 385 -28.53 20.44 -3.75
CA ILE A 385 -29.50 19.72 -4.60
C ILE A 385 -30.92 20.26 -4.42
N ILE A 386 -31.36 20.50 -3.18
CA ILE A 386 -32.69 21.05 -2.88
C ILE A 386 -32.89 22.41 -3.54
N ASN A 387 -31.84 23.24 -3.51
CA ASN A 387 -31.85 24.58 -4.12
C ASN A 387 -31.73 24.54 -5.65
N GLN A 388 -31.53 23.36 -6.26
CA GLN A 388 -31.30 23.18 -7.69
C GLN A 388 -30.14 24.03 -8.24
N GLU A 389 -29.05 24.12 -7.46
CA GLU A 389 -27.86 24.89 -7.83
C GLU A 389 -27.11 24.25 -8.99
N SER A 390 -26.38 25.07 -9.74
CA SER A 390 -25.63 24.64 -10.93
C SER A 390 -24.12 24.95 -10.76
N PRO A 391 -23.23 24.11 -11.30
CA PRO A 391 -23.48 22.87 -12.04
C PRO A 391 -23.99 21.72 -11.15
N ALA A 392 -24.67 20.74 -11.75
CA ALA A 392 -25.19 19.58 -11.00
C ALA A 392 -24.05 18.78 -10.34
N LEU A 393 -24.34 18.21 -9.17
CA LEU A 393 -23.42 17.32 -8.48
C LEU A 393 -23.35 15.97 -9.21
N GLU A 394 -22.15 15.53 -9.52
CA GLU A 394 -21.91 14.29 -10.25
C GLU A 394 -20.89 13.40 -9.56
N LEU A 395 -21.03 12.12 -9.77
CA LEU A 395 -20.03 11.09 -9.43
C LEU A 395 -19.35 10.63 -10.72
N LEU A 396 -18.07 10.30 -10.64
CA LEU A 396 -17.39 9.68 -11.77
C LEU A 396 -18.00 8.32 -12.07
N ARG A 397 -18.19 8.04 -13.35
CA ARG A 397 -18.60 6.72 -13.82
C ARG A 397 -17.37 5.81 -13.84
N THR A 398 -17.48 4.67 -13.18
CA THR A 398 -16.45 3.65 -13.31
C THR A 398 -16.49 3.05 -14.72
N PRO A 399 -15.37 2.88 -15.41
CA PRO A 399 -15.34 2.22 -16.71
C PRO A 399 -15.82 0.77 -16.57
N THR A 400 -16.79 0.39 -17.37
CA THR A 400 -17.37 -0.98 -17.37
C THR A 400 -16.52 -1.97 -18.16
#